data_6f600a0c1d4da290ebea0c5268f399ea
#
_entry.id   6f600a0c1d4da290ebea0c5268f399ea
#
_cell.length_a   1.000
_cell.length_b   1.000
_cell.length_c   1.000
_cell.angle_alpha   90.00
_cell.angle_beta   90.00
_cell.angle_gamma   90.00
#
_symmetry.space_group_name_H-M   'P 1'
#
loop_
_entity.id
_entity.type
_entity.pdbx_description
1 polymer ?
#
loop_
_entity_poly.entity_id
_entity_poly.type
_entity_poly.pdbx_seq_one_letter_code
_entity_poly.pdbx_strand_id
1 'polypeptide(L)'
;LNLFDTSNIDAYRHIHFSADTADFGDQSKVDGPFKMNGKSFHMDSVNIITYLGNKEIWTLTNSTMVAHPFHIHDIQFNILDINGVNPTPEYSGWKDVMLVKPGDTVRFVTQFTNFSNKTVPYMFHCHLLHHEDEGMMGSFLVLDTNATGIKNPSINNSIHIYPNPSSQKWIITSMIPTKGMQAEVYDAFGRLITSGSINFESAVLEIDNTSYKPGIYLLRLQNQDTFTTYKLIKN
;
A
#
# COMPACT_ATOMS: atom_id res chain seq x y z
N LEU A 1 8.55 24.20 -20.76
CA LEU A 1 7.87 23.43 -19.72
C LEU A 1 8.11 21.96 -20.03
N ASN A 2 8.90 21.26 -19.22
CA ASN A 2 9.02 19.82 -19.31
C ASN A 2 7.66 19.25 -18.88
N LEU A 3 6.83 18.92 -19.86
CA LEU A 3 5.65 18.11 -19.63
C LEU A 3 6.14 16.76 -19.10
N PHE A 4 5.50 16.27 -18.08
CA PHE A 4 5.78 14.94 -17.56
C PHE A 4 5.67 13.93 -18.71
N ASP A 5 6.70 13.12 -18.89
CA ASP A 5 6.64 12.01 -19.83
C ASP A 5 5.57 11.03 -19.37
N THR A 6 4.53 10.84 -20.19
CA THR A 6 3.43 9.90 -19.93
C THR A 6 3.71 8.49 -20.48
N SER A 7 4.94 8.21 -20.89
CA SER A 7 5.36 6.83 -21.16
C SER A 7 5.57 6.04 -19.87
N ASN A 8 5.38 4.74 -19.93
CA ASN A 8 5.61 3.81 -18.80
C ASN A 8 4.79 4.19 -17.54
N ILE A 9 3.47 4.24 -17.67
CA ILE A 9 2.55 4.44 -16.55
C ILE A 9 2.37 3.11 -15.82
N ASP A 10 2.64 3.11 -14.51
CA ASP A 10 2.56 1.93 -13.66
C ASP A 10 1.12 1.63 -13.22
N ALA A 11 0.31 2.68 -13.03
CA ALA A 11 -1.09 2.50 -12.64
C ALA A 11 -1.99 3.67 -13.09
N TYR A 12 -3.28 3.35 -13.21
CA TYR A 12 -4.36 4.30 -13.44
C TYR A 12 -5.30 4.28 -12.26
N ARG A 13 -5.63 5.46 -11.71
CA ARG A 13 -6.53 5.63 -10.57
C ARG A 13 -7.74 6.45 -10.95
N HIS A 14 -8.86 6.17 -10.30
CA HIS A 14 -10.08 6.96 -10.46
C HIS A 14 -10.61 7.36 -9.09
N ILE A 15 -10.83 8.66 -8.89
CA ILE A 15 -11.48 9.24 -7.72
C ILE A 15 -12.75 9.94 -8.20
N HIS A 16 -13.86 9.42 -7.74
CA HIS A 16 -15.19 9.94 -8.05
C HIS A 16 -15.74 10.71 -6.85
N PHE A 17 -16.06 12.00 -7.06
CA PHE A 17 -16.69 12.85 -6.06
C PHE A 17 -18.20 12.71 -6.19
N SER A 18 -18.84 12.30 -5.12
CA SER A 18 -20.30 12.17 -5.01
C SER A 18 -20.80 12.72 -3.69
N ALA A 19 -22.10 12.99 -3.62
CA ALA A 19 -22.78 13.39 -2.40
C ALA A 19 -24.05 12.58 -2.27
N ASP A 20 -24.39 12.16 -1.07
CA ASP A 20 -25.69 11.57 -0.78
C ASP A 20 -26.62 12.68 -0.32
N THR A 21 -27.55 13.07 -1.20
CA THR A 21 -28.49 14.15 -0.91
C THR A 21 -29.49 13.82 0.20
N ALA A 22 -29.63 12.53 0.56
CA ALA A 22 -30.46 12.12 1.68
C ALA A 22 -29.84 12.47 3.04
N ASP A 23 -28.52 12.72 3.07
CA ASP A 23 -27.79 13.02 4.30
C ASP A 23 -27.62 14.52 4.57
N PHE A 24 -28.02 15.39 3.64
CA PHE A 24 -28.03 16.84 3.86
C PHE A 24 -28.99 17.22 5.01
N GLY A 25 -28.38 17.69 6.11
CA GLY A 25 -29.11 18.16 7.29
C GLY A 25 -29.26 17.16 8.43
N ASP A 26 -28.83 15.91 8.27
CA ASP A 26 -28.78 14.94 9.37
C ASP A 26 -27.41 14.98 10.07
N GLN A 27 -27.30 15.84 11.09
CA GLN A 27 -26.06 15.97 11.90
C GLN A 27 -25.78 14.75 12.80
N SER A 28 -26.67 13.75 12.83
CA SER A 28 -26.40 12.51 13.59
C SER A 28 -25.57 11.50 12.81
N LYS A 29 -25.39 11.68 11.51
CA LYS A 29 -24.56 10.81 10.66
C LYS A 29 -23.11 11.28 10.67
N VAL A 30 -22.25 10.42 11.17
CA VAL A 30 -20.79 10.64 11.25
C VAL A 30 -20.15 10.68 9.86
N ASP A 31 -20.81 10.13 8.86
CA ASP A 31 -20.26 9.90 7.52
C ASP A 31 -20.47 11.04 6.53
N GLY A 32 -21.11 12.16 6.92
CA GLY A 32 -21.37 13.33 6.07
C GLY A 32 -21.98 13.01 4.69
N PRO A 33 -22.48 14.04 3.96
CA PRO A 33 -23.07 13.84 2.64
C PRO A 33 -22.02 13.62 1.53
N PHE A 34 -20.74 13.94 1.78
CA PHE A 34 -19.70 13.92 0.75
C PHE A 34 -18.89 12.64 0.77
N LYS A 35 -18.66 12.07 -0.41
CA LYS A 35 -18.00 10.76 -0.59
C LYS A 35 -16.97 10.82 -1.70
N MET A 36 -15.88 10.08 -1.51
CA MET A 36 -14.94 9.72 -2.56
C MET A 36 -15.06 8.23 -2.88
N ASN A 37 -15.33 7.90 -4.14
CA ASN A 37 -15.61 6.52 -4.58
C ASN A 37 -16.74 5.85 -3.77
N GLY A 38 -17.79 6.62 -3.44
CA GLY A 38 -18.97 6.14 -2.71
C GLY A 38 -18.73 5.86 -1.21
N LYS A 39 -17.61 6.29 -0.65
CA LYS A 39 -17.24 6.11 0.76
C LYS A 39 -16.91 7.45 1.40
N SER A 40 -17.34 7.63 2.65
CA SER A 40 -16.78 8.65 3.54
C SER A 40 -15.49 8.15 4.16
N PHE A 41 -14.63 9.06 4.57
CA PHE A 41 -13.35 8.74 5.17
C PHE A 41 -13.50 7.99 6.49
N HIS A 42 -12.61 7.03 6.71
CA HIS A 42 -12.48 6.34 7.98
C HIS A 42 -11.00 6.24 8.35
N MET A 43 -10.63 6.62 9.57
CA MET A 43 -9.24 6.72 10.03
C MET A 43 -8.44 5.40 9.89
N ASP A 44 -9.12 4.27 10.05
CA ASP A 44 -8.49 2.94 9.98
C ASP A 44 -8.46 2.35 8.56
N SER A 45 -8.91 3.11 7.54
CA SER A 45 -8.96 2.62 6.17
C SER A 45 -7.80 3.16 5.34
N VAL A 46 -7.19 2.29 4.54
CA VAL A 46 -6.29 2.66 3.45
C VAL A 46 -7.00 2.38 2.13
N ASN A 47 -7.23 3.45 1.35
CA ASN A 47 -8.01 3.36 0.11
C ASN A 47 -7.14 2.93 -1.08
N ILE A 48 -5.87 3.37 -1.11
CA ILE A 48 -4.96 3.14 -2.23
C ILE A 48 -3.60 2.70 -1.69
N ILE A 49 -2.98 1.76 -2.38
CA ILE A 49 -1.57 1.40 -2.21
C ILE A 49 -0.85 1.73 -3.51
N THR A 50 0.24 2.47 -3.41
CA THR A 50 1.18 2.74 -4.49
C THR A 50 2.60 2.39 -4.06
N TYR A 51 3.55 2.49 -4.98
CA TYR A 51 4.94 2.12 -4.71
C TYR A 51 5.88 3.28 -5.04
N LEU A 52 6.96 3.35 -4.28
CA LEU A 52 8.02 4.31 -4.52
C LEU A 52 8.61 4.11 -5.93
N GLY A 53 8.71 5.20 -6.68
CA GLY A 53 9.10 5.20 -8.08
C GLY A 53 7.95 5.15 -9.06
N ASN A 54 6.76 4.68 -8.66
CA ASN A 54 5.61 4.58 -9.56
C ASN A 54 5.22 5.92 -10.16
N LYS A 55 4.94 5.87 -11.44
CA LYS A 55 4.33 6.95 -12.21
C LYS A 55 2.87 6.58 -12.49
N GLU A 56 1.94 7.39 -12.03
CA GLU A 56 0.51 7.08 -12.12
C GLU A 56 -0.28 8.20 -12.80
N ILE A 57 -1.34 7.82 -13.52
CA ILE A 57 -2.35 8.76 -14.01
C ILE A 57 -3.59 8.60 -13.13
N TRP A 58 -4.01 9.73 -12.58
CA TRP A 58 -5.22 9.84 -11.78
C TRP A 58 -6.29 10.59 -12.55
N THR A 59 -7.52 10.09 -12.50
CA THR A 59 -8.71 10.71 -13.08
C THR A 59 -9.64 11.11 -11.95
N LEU A 60 -9.96 12.40 -11.87
CA LEU A 60 -10.94 12.95 -10.94
C LEU A 60 -12.24 13.22 -11.69
N THR A 61 -13.37 12.79 -11.16
CA THR A 61 -14.70 13.10 -11.71
C THR A 61 -15.60 13.66 -10.62
N ASN A 62 -16.36 14.70 -10.94
CA ASN A 62 -17.24 15.36 -9.99
C ASN A 62 -18.71 15.29 -10.45
N SER A 63 -19.51 14.48 -9.76
CA SER A 63 -20.96 14.38 -9.99
C SER A 63 -21.80 15.24 -9.02
N THR A 64 -21.15 16.00 -8.15
CA THR A 64 -21.83 16.88 -7.20
C THR A 64 -22.22 18.22 -7.85
N MET A 65 -23.06 18.98 -7.16
CA MET A 65 -23.53 20.31 -7.62
C MET A 65 -22.53 21.44 -7.28
N VAL A 66 -21.45 21.14 -6.58
CA VAL A 66 -20.46 22.12 -6.12
C VAL A 66 -19.05 21.77 -6.61
N ALA A 67 -18.19 22.78 -6.70
CA ALA A 67 -16.80 22.57 -7.05
C ALA A 67 -15.97 22.13 -5.83
N HIS A 68 -15.04 21.22 -6.02
CA HIS A 68 -14.18 20.68 -4.97
C HIS A 68 -12.71 20.92 -5.31
N PRO A 69 -11.96 21.71 -4.52
CA PRO A 69 -10.51 21.76 -4.60
C PRO A 69 -9.96 20.43 -4.09
N PHE A 70 -9.47 19.58 -4.97
CA PHE A 70 -8.79 18.34 -4.62
C PHE A 70 -7.35 18.63 -4.26
N HIS A 71 -6.92 18.20 -3.08
CA HIS A 71 -5.53 18.23 -2.62
C HIS A 71 -5.02 16.82 -2.36
N ILE A 72 -3.74 16.59 -2.62
CA ILE A 72 -3.06 15.33 -2.33
C ILE A 72 -1.73 15.61 -1.62
N HIS A 73 -1.48 14.90 -0.53
CA HIS A 73 -0.25 15.00 0.25
C HIS A 73 0.92 14.33 -0.44
N ASP A 74 2.15 14.65 0.00
CA ASP A 74 3.44 14.05 -0.39
C ASP A 74 3.91 14.42 -1.79
N ILE A 75 3.04 14.52 -2.77
CA ILE A 75 3.40 14.65 -4.19
C ILE A 75 2.90 15.94 -4.81
N GLN A 76 3.52 16.29 -5.93
CA GLN A 76 2.98 17.25 -6.89
C GLN A 76 2.59 16.53 -8.19
N PHE A 77 1.71 17.11 -8.97
CA PHE A 77 1.21 16.55 -10.21
C PHE A 77 1.15 17.57 -11.34
N ASN A 78 1.10 17.08 -12.58
CA ASN A 78 0.84 17.88 -13.77
C ASN A 78 -0.51 17.49 -14.37
N ILE A 79 -1.37 18.47 -14.64
CA ILE A 79 -2.67 18.25 -15.28
C ILE A 79 -2.42 17.90 -16.76
N LEU A 80 -2.98 16.78 -17.19
CA LEU A 80 -2.92 16.31 -18.56
C LEU A 80 -4.03 16.94 -19.40
N ASP A 81 -5.24 16.89 -18.88
CA ASP A 81 -6.42 17.49 -19.52
C ASP A 81 -7.57 17.74 -18.52
N ILE A 82 -8.48 18.59 -18.94
CA ILE A 82 -9.76 18.85 -18.32
C ILE A 82 -10.84 18.60 -19.36
N ASN A 83 -11.71 17.62 -19.15
CA ASN A 83 -12.75 17.20 -20.09
C ASN A 83 -12.18 16.83 -21.48
N GLY A 84 -11.00 16.21 -21.52
CA GLY A 84 -10.31 15.85 -22.76
C GLY A 84 -9.63 17.00 -23.51
N VAL A 85 -9.61 18.20 -22.92
CA VAL A 85 -8.97 19.39 -23.50
C VAL A 85 -7.68 19.70 -22.74
N ASN A 86 -6.61 20.02 -23.47
CA ASN A 86 -5.33 20.42 -22.86
C ASN A 86 -5.52 21.59 -21.90
N PRO A 87 -4.79 21.60 -20.75
CA PRO A 87 -4.93 22.64 -19.76
C PRO A 87 -4.47 24.00 -20.31
N THR A 88 -5.18 25.05 -19.94
CA THR A 88 -4.77 26.42 -20.23
C THR A 88 -3.54 26.81 -19.41
N PRO A 89 -2.80 27.90 -19.74
CA PRO A 89 -1.54 28.23 -19.08
C PRO A 89 -1.62 28.33 -17.56
N GLU A 90 -2.74 28.79 -17.00
CA GLU A 90 -2.95 28.88 -15.54
C GLU A 90 -3.03 27.51 -14.85
N TYR A 91 -3.40 26.47 -15.58
CA TYR A 91 -3.44 25.09 -15.09
C TYR A 91 -2.17 24.29 -15.44
N SER A 92 -1.24 24.87 -16.18
CA SER A 92 0.03 24.24 -16.50
C SER A 92 1.02 24.30 -15.33
N GLY A 93 2.02 23.41 -15.36
CA GLY A 93 3.06 23.31 -14.32
C GLY A 93 2.65 22.43 -13.14
N TRP A 94 3.51 22.42 -12.13
CA TRP A 94 3.33 21.61 -10.94
C TRP A 94 2.21 22.15 -10.07
N LYS A 95 1.34 21.25 -9.64
CA LYS A 95 0.22 21.50 -8.76
C LYS A 95 0.19 20.48 -7.64
N ASP A 96 -0.36 20.84 -6.50
CA ASP A 96 -0.74 19.97 -5.40
C ASP A 96 -2.24 20.10 -5.10
N VAL A 97 -2.90 21.11 -5.70
CA VAL A 97 -4.33 21.35 -5.61
C VAL A 97 -4.91 21.58 -7.00
N MET A 98 -6.09 21.03 -7.27
CA MET A 98 -6.87 21.27 -8.49
C MET A 98 -8.35 21.44 -8.17
N LEU A 99 -8.94 22.54 -8.68
CA LEU A 99 -10.40 22.75 -8.58
C LEU A 99 -11.13 21.88 -9.61
N VAL A 100 -11.94 20.95 -9.14
CA VAL A 100 -12.78 20.07 -9.97
C VAL A 100 -14.23 20.58 -9.91
N LYS A 101 -14.71 21.19 -11.01
CA LYS A 101 -16.05 21.77 -11.07
C LYS A 101 -17.12 20.69 -11.26
N PRO A 102 -18.40 20.99 -11.00
CA PRO A 102 -19.50 20.09 -11.32
C PRO A 102 -19.45 19.60 -12.77
N GLY A 103 -19.49 18.29 -12.98
CA GLY A 103 -19.43 17.65 -14.28
C GLY A 103 -18.03 17.53 -14.89
N ASP A 104 -16.99 18.08 -14.26
CA ASP A 104 -15.63 17.97 -14.78
C ASP A 104 -15.06 16.56 -14.62
N THR A 105 -14.24 16.22 -15.61
CA THR A 105 -13.27 15.13 -15.58
C THR A 105 -11.86 15.71 -15.73
N VAL A 106 -11.04 15.59 -14.71
CA VAL A 106 -9.67 16.09 -14.70
C VAL A 106 -8.71 14.90 -14.66
N ARG A 107 -7.74 14.85 -15.59
CA ARG A 107 -6.67 13.85 -15.54
C ARG A 107 -5.35 14.53 -15.22
N PHE A 108 -4.59 13.93 -14.32
CA PHE A 108 -3.25 14.38 -14.01
C PHE A 108 -2.28 13.20 -13.92
N VAL A 109 -1.00 13.49 -14.12
CA VAL A 109 0.10 12.54 -13.94
C VAL A 109 0.95 12.96 -12.76
N THR A 110 1.39 11.98 -11.98
CA THR A 110 2.27 12.17 -10.84
C THR A 110 3.27 11.04 -10.72
N GLN A 111 4.30 11.24 -9.91
CA GLN A 111 5.28 10.21 -9.58
C GLN A 111 5.61 10.24 -8.09
N PHE A 112 5.63 9.08 -7.45
CA PHE A 112 5.95 8.91 -6.03
C PHE A 112 7.45 8.71 -5.86
N THR A 113 8.21 9.80 -5.67
CA THR A 113 9.68 9.78 -5.73
C THR A 113 10.37 9.64 -4.39
N ASN A 114 9.68 9.91 -3.28
CA ASN A 114 10.25 9.96 -1.93
C ASN A 114 9.21 9.60 -0.85
N PHE A 115 9.66 9.60 0.41
CA PHE A 115 8.83 9.47 1.62
C PHE A 115 7.92 8.23 1.66
N SER A 116 8.47 7.06 1.33
CA SER A 116 7.73 5.80 1.54
C SER A 116 7.44 5.56 3.02
N ASN A 117 6.22 5.08 3.32
CA ASN A 117 5.82 4.66 4.65
C ASN A 117 4.86 3.47 4.55
N LYS A 118 5.13 2.41 5.31
CA LYS A 118 4.31 1.19 5.28
C LYS A 118 3.19 1.17 6.34
N THR A 119 3.16 2.13 7.24
CA THR A 119 2.23 2.13 8.39
C THR A 119 1.43 3.42 8.53
N VAL A 120 2.00 4.55 8.15
CA VAL A 120 1.34 5.85 8.24
C VAL A 120 0.92 6.28 6.84
N PRO A 121 -0.38 6.32 6.54
CA PRO A 121 -0.86 6.74 5.22
C PRO A 121 -0.77 8.26 5.05
N TYR A 122 -0.60 8.67 3.80
CA TYR A 122 -0.85 10.01 3.33
C TYR A 122 -2.34 10.19 2.98
N MET A 123 -2.75 11.44 2.85
CA MET A 123 -4.15 11.80 2.61
C MET A 123 -4.31 12.45 1.23
N PHE A 124 -5.49 12.31 0.67
CA PHE A 124 -6.02 13.17 -0.37
C PHE A 124 -7.44 13.58 0.03
N HIS A 125 -7.81 14.84 -0.23
CA HIS A 125 -9.09 15.35 0.27
C HIS A 125 -9.57 16.58 -0.52
N CYS A 126 -10.82 16.93 -0.31
CA CYS A 126 -11.33 18.24 -0.69
C CYS A 126 -10.76 19.30 0.26
N HIS A 127 -10.20 20.39 -0.27
CA HIS A 127 -9.60 21.47 0.54
C HIS A 127 -10.61 22.54 0.95
N LEU A 128 -11.90 22.23 0.96
CA LEU A 128 -12.94 22.99 1.67
C LEU A 128 -13.14 22.32 3.02
N LEU A 129 -12.80 23.03 4.09
CA LEU A 129 -12.75 22.49 5.46
C LEU A 129 -14.04 21.76 5.85
N HIS A 130 -15.21 22.35 5.52
CA HIS A 130 -16.49 21.73 5.82
C HIS A 130 -16.68 20.38 5.10
N HIS A 131 -16.25 20.26 3.85
CA HIS A 131 -16.34 19.00 3.10
C HIS A 131 -15.34 17.94 3.60
N GLU A 132 -14.15 18.39 3.98
CA GLU A 132 -13.12 17.57 4.60
C GLU A 132 -13.60 16.97 5.92
N ASP A 133 -14.13 17.82 6.82
CA ASP A 133 -14.68 17.43 8.12
C ASP A 133 -15.86 16.45 7.99
N GLU A 134 -16.62 16.55 6.91
CA GLU A 134 -17.72 15.63 6.59
C GLU A 134 -17.29 14.37 5.84
N GLY A 135 -16.00 14.12 5.74
CA GLY A 135 -15.46 12.86 5.24
C GLY A 135 -15.11 12.80 3.76
N MET A 136 -15.05 13.95 3.05
CA MET A 136 -14.60 13.99 1.66
C MET A 136 -13.08 13.85 1.54
N MET A 137 -12.56 12.70 1.95
CA MET A 137 -11.16 12.37 2.03
C MET A 137 -10.92 10.89 1.71
N GLY A 138 -9.66 10.57 1.46
CA GLY A 138 -9.16 9.22 1.38
C GLY A 138 -7.69 9.16 1.77
N SER A 139 -7.17 7.97 1.89
CA SER A 139 -5.80 7.73 2.31
C SER A 139 -5.06 6.80 1.35
N PHE A 140 -3.74 6.96 1.27
CA PHE A 140 -2.88 6.09 0.49
C PHE A 140 -1.55 5.80 1.19
N LEU A 141 -1.00 4.61 0.95
CA LEU A 141 0.35 4.23 1.37
C LEU A 141 1.28 4.25 0.18
N VAL A 142 2.48 4.77 0.38
CA VAL A 142 3.61 4.65 -0.55
C VAL A 142 4.56 3.60 0.01
N LEU A 143 4.62 2.43 -0.63
CA LEU A 143 5.48 1.34 -0.21
C LEU A 143 6.80 1.37 -0.99
N ASP A 144 7.91 1.24 -0.29
CA ASP A 144 9.20 1.04 -0.95
C ASP A 144 9.43 -0.45 -1.18
N THR A 145 9.39 -0.88 -2.44
CA THR A 145 9.72 -2.26 -2.84
C THR A 145 11.23 -2.52 -2.82
N ASN A 146 12.05 -1.46 -2.80
CA ASN A 146 13.51 -1.56 -2.75
C ASN A 146 14.05 -1.39 -1.33
N ALA A 147 13.19 -1.03 -0.35
CA ALA A 147 13.60 -1.04 1.04
C ALA A 147 14.13 -2.44 1.35
N THR A 148 15.41 -2.53 1.69
CA THR A 148 16.14 -3.76 2.05
C THR A 148 15.67 -4.33 3.40
N GLY A 149 14.39 -4.31 3.63
CA GLY A 149 13.65 -4.92 4.70
C GLY A 149 12.68 -5.93 4.11
N ILE A 150 13.15 -7.15 3.91
CA ILE A 150 12.33 -8.35 3.67
C ILE A 150 11.19 -8.07 2.68
N LYS A 151 11.45 -8.24 1.38
CA LYS A 151 10.38 -8.48 0.40
C LYS A 151 9.57 -9.67 0.94
N ASN A 152 8.36 -9.41 1.43
CA ASN A 152 7.40 -10.44 1.68
C ASN A 152 6.66 -10.70 0.35
N PRO A 153 7.09 -11.65 -0.47
CA PRO A 153 6.21 -12.16 -1.50
C PRO A 153 5.03 -12.84 -0.80
N SER A 154 3.90 -12.91 -1.44
CA SER A 154 2.59 -13.40 -1.00
C SER A 154 2.53 -14.82 -0.40
N ILE A 155 3.63 -15.33 0.13
CA ILE A 155 3.74 -16.66 0.76
C ILE A 155 3.28 -16.62 2.23
N ASN A 156 3.12 -15.42 2.82
CA ASN A 156 2.95 -15.26 4.27
C ASN A 156 1.73 -15.94 4.89
N ASN A 157 0.67 -16.19 4.12
CA ASN A 157 -0.52 -16.84 4.67
C ASN A 157 -0.53 -18.36 4.52
N SER A 158 0.48 -18.93 3.90
CA SER A 158 0.56 -20.38 3.64
C SER A 158 1.57 -21.13 4.49
N ILE A 159 2.43 -20.41 5.25
CA ILE A 159 3.43 -21.01 6.14
C ILE A 159 3.01 -20.80 7.59
N HIS A 160 2.87 -21.88 8.33
CA HIS A 160 2.62 -21.84 9.77
C HIS A 160 3.80 -22.45 10.53
N ILE A 161 4.19 -21.81 11.62
CA ILE A 161 5.32 -22.22 12.46
C ILE A 161 4.83 -22.39 13.89
N TYR A 162 4.93 -23.60 14.41
CA TYR A 162 4.49 -23.92 15.77
C TYR A 162 5.29 -25.09 16.39
N PRO A 163 5.38 -25.13 17.73
CA PRO A 163 5.14 -24.01 18.64
C PRO A 163 6.19 -22.92 18.46
N ASN A 164 5.80 -21.68 18.65
CA ASN A 164 6.72 -20.54 18.65
C ASN A 164 6.22 -19.52 19.68
N PRO A 165 6.86 -19.41 20.86
CA PRO A 165 8.14 -19.99 21.28
C PRO A 165 8.19 -21.53 21.40
N SER A 166 9.41 -22.09 21.36
CA SER A 166 9.67 -23.52 21.47
C SER A 166 10.92 -23.83 22.32
N SER A 167 10.86 -24.95 23.04
CA SER A 167 12.01 -25.48 23.80
C SER A 167 12.66 -26.73 23.20
N GLN A 168 12.04 -27.36 22.20
CA GLN A 168 12.55 -28.61 21.60
C GLN A 168 12.66 -28.55 20.08
N LYS A 169 11.59 -28.16 19.40
CA LYS A 169 11.56 -28.09 17.93
C LYS A 169 10.56 -27.08 17.42
N TRP A 170 10.81 -26.53 16.24
CA TRP A 170 9.85 -25.81 15.45
C TRP A 170 9.33 -26.69 14.32
N ILE A 171 8.01 -26.70 14.13
CA ILE A 171 7.34 -27.39 13.03
C ILE A 171 6.86 -26.31 12.07
N ILE A 172 7.33 -26.38 10.83
CA ILE A 172 6.96 -25.47 9.75
C ILE A 172 6.05 -26.25 8.80
N THR A 173 4.84 -25.75 8.59
CA THR A 173 3.90 -26.34 7.63
C THR A 173 3.59 -25.37 6.50
N SER A 174 3.40 -25.88 5.29
CA SER A 174 3.01 -25.11 4.13
C SER A 174 1.71 -25.65 3.54
N MET A 175 0.78 -24.72 3.21
CA MET A 175 -0.43 -25.06 2.46
C MET A 175 -0.21 -25.11 0.94
N ILE A 176 0.98 -24.74 0.47
CA ILE A 176 1.34 -24.73 -0.94
C ILE A 176 2.49 -25.72 -1.14
N PRO A 177 2.46 -26.58 -2.19
CA PRO A 177 3.61 -27.41 -2.54
C PRO A 177 4.81 -26.54 -2.88
N THR A 178 5.89 -26.65 -2.10
CA THR A 178 7.09 -25.82 -2.25
C THR A 178 8.28 -26.70 -2.64
N LYS A 179 8.26 -27.19 -3.87
CA LYS A 179 9.33 -28.03 -4.40
C LYS A 179 10.63 -27.22 -4.48
N GLY A 180 11.66 -27.67 -3.77
CA GLY A 180 13.02 -27.10 -3.86
C GLY A 180 13.28 -25.84 -3.03
N MET A 181 12.49 -25.54 -1.99
CA MET A 181 12.83 -24.47 -1.06
C MET A 181 14.02 -24.83 -0.19
N GLN A 182 14.90 -23.86 0.02
CA GLN A 182 15.99 -23.93 0.99
C GLN A 182 15.55 -23.26 2.31
N ALA A 183 15.86 -23.91 3.44
CA ALA A 183 15.65 -23.33 4.76
C ALA A 183 17.00 -23.09 5.43
N GLU A 184 17.15 -21.91 5.97
CA GLU A 184 18.33 -21.49 6.69
C GLU A 184 17.91 -20.85 8.01
N VAL A 185 18.57 -21.22 9.10
CA VAL A 185 18.33 -20.61 10.41
C VAL A 185 19.55 -19.80 10.81
N TYR A 186 19.32 -18.57 11.18
CA TYR A 186 20.34 -17.63 11.64
C TYR A 186 20.07 -17.22 13.09
N ASP A 187 21.13 -16.94 13.84
CA ASP A 187 21.01 -16.31 15.14
C ASP A 187 20.73 -14.79 15.02
N ALA A 188 20.55 -14.12 16.18
CA ALA A 188 20.29 -12.69 16.21
C ALA A 188 21.44 -11.82 15.68
N PHE A 189 22.65 -12.39 15.52
CA PHE A 189 23.82 -11.72 14.97
C PHE A 189 24.02 -12.00 13.47
N GLY A 190 23.09 -12.72 12.84
CA GLY A 190 23.15 -13.08 11.41
C GLY A 190 24.09 -14.24 11.10
N ARG A 191 24.55 -15.00 12.10
CA ARG A 191 25.38 -16.20 11.86
C ARG A 191 24.46 -17.35 11.49
N LEU A 192 24.80 -18.05 10.42
CA LEU A 192 24.12 -19.27 10.00
C LEU A 192 24.31 -20.37 11.07
N ILE A 193 23.22 -20.90 11.59
CA ILE A 193 23.19 -21.96 12.58
C ILE A 193 22.98 -23.32 11.90
N THR A 194 22.03 -23.38 10.99
CA THR A 194 21.76 -24.59 10.20
C THR A 194 21.18 -24.23 8.84
N SER A 195 21.47 -25.07 7.85
CA SER A 195 20.86 -24.99 6.53
C SER A 195 20.43 -26.37 6.08
N GLY A 196 19.34 -26.46 5.37
CA GLY A 196 18.82 -27.68 4.78
C GLY A 196 17.98 -27.41 3.55
N SER A 197 18.00 -28.33 2.59
CA SER A 197 17.05 -28.30 1.48
C SER A 197 15.74 -28.96 1.94
N ILE A 198 14.65 -28.26 1.76
CA ILE A 198 13.33 -28.77 2.09
C ILE A 198 12.71 -29.31 0.80
N ASN A 199 12.58 -30.61 0.71
CA ASN A 199 11.67 -31.24 -0.24
C ASN A 199 10.32 -31.34 0.44
N PHE A 200 9.46 -30.34 0.23
CA PHE A 200 8.09 -30.39 0.70
C PHE A 200 7.23 -31.35 -0.14
N GLU A 201 7.56 -32.62 -0.16
CA GLU A 201 6.57 -33.64 -0.57
C GLU A 201 5.55 -33.88 0.53
N SER A 202 5.90 -33.56 1.78
CA SER A 202 5.04 -33.78 2.97
C SER A 202 4.45 -32.50 3.58
N ALA A 203 4.69 -31.32 3.01
CA ALA A 203 4.23 -30.04 3.53
C ALA A 203 4.67 -29.70 4.98
N VAL A 204 5.61 -30.45 5.58
CA VAL A 204 6.08 -30.28 6.97
C VAL A 204 7.60 -30.34 7.03
N LEU A 205 8.21 -29.33 7.70
CA LEU A 205 9.62 -29.33 8.09
C LEU A 205 9.70 -29.26 9.61
N GLU A 206 10.52 -30.13 10.21
CA GLU A 206 10.87 -30.04 11.62
C GLU A 206 12.31 -29.54 11.79
N ILE A 207 12.49 -28.54 12.66
CA ILE A 207 13.81 -28.03 13.05
C ILE A 207 14.00 -28.31 14.53
N ASP A 208 14.90 -29.24 14.86
CA ASP A 208 15.32 -29.51 16.23
C ASP A 208 16.11 -28.32 16.76
N ASN A 209 15.68 -27.76 17.87
CA ASN A 209 16.32 -26.62 18.52
C ASN A 209 16.82 -26.94 19.93
N THR A 210 16.91 -28.22 20.30
CA THR A 210 17.31 -28.63 21.66
C THR A 210 18.71 -28.15 22.03
N SER A 211 19.63 -28.07 21.05
CA SER A 211 21.01 -27.57 21.23
C SER A 211 21.12 -26.04 21.15
N TYR A 212 20.04 -25.34 20.82
CA TYR A 212 20.07 -23.89 20.65
C TYR A 212 19.96 -23.17 21.99
N LYS A 213 20.67 -22.06 22.15
CA LYS A 213 20.54 -21.20 23.33
C LYS A 213 19.20 -20.46 23.30
N PRO A 214 18.60 -20.19 24.48
CA PRO A 214 17.44 -19.31 24.53
C PRO A 214 17.69 -17.97 23.82
N GLY A 215 16.72 -17.53 23.00
CA GLY A 215 16.88 -16.30 22.25
C GLY A 215 16.04 -16.24 20.97
N ILE A 216 16.32 -15.22 20.15
CA ILE A 216 15.66 -15.00 18.86
C ILE A 216 16.53 -15.57 17.74
N TYR A 217 15.88 -16.27 16.82
CA TYR A 217 16.44 -16.80 15.60
C TYR A 217 15.61 -16.35 14.41
N LEU A 218 16.20 -16.38 13.22
CA LEU A 218 15.56 -16.03 11.97
C LEU A 218 15.57 -17.25 11.05
N LEU A 219 14.41 -17.73 10.67
CA LEU A 219 14.24 -18.76 9.64
C LEU A 219 14.09 -18.05 8.29
N ARG A 220 14.99 -18.28 7.37
CA ARG A 220 14.92 -17.87 5.98
C ARG A 220 14.47 -19.05 5.13
N LEU A 221 13.38 -18.90 4.42
CA LEU A 221 12.91 -19.83 3.40
C LEU A 221 13.14 -19.20 2.03
N GLN A 222 13.91 -19.87 1.18
CA GLN A 222 14.30 -19.33 -0.13
C GLN A 222 13.88 -20.28 -1.25
N ASN A 223 13.29 -19.73 -2.29
CA ASN A 223 13.10 -20.34 -3.60
C ASN A 223 14.04 -19.64 -4.60
N GLN A 224 14.12 -20.10 -5.85
CA GLN A 224 15.09 -19.63 -6.87
C GLN A 224 15.26 -18.12 -6.93
N ASP A 225 14.15 -17.34 -6.87
CA ASP A 225 14.15 -15.89 -7.05
C ASP A 225 13.64 -15.09 -5.84
N THR A 226 13.14 -15.76 -4.79
CA THR A 226 12.49 -15.08 -3.66
C THR A 226 12.87 -15.74 -2.33
N PHE A 227 12.91 -14.95 -1.27
CA PHE A 227 13.04 -15.47 0.10
C PHE A 227 12.03 -14.80 1.04
N THR A 228 11.70 -15.53 2.09
CA THR A 228 10.86 -15.03 3.20
C THR A 228 11.53 -15.34 4.52
N THR A 229 11.44 -14.45 5.49
CA THR A 229 12.05 -14.61 6.81
C THR A 229 10.99 -14.64 7.90
N TYR A 230 11.11 -15.57 8.83
CA TYR A 230 10.24 -15.73 9.99
C TYR A 230 11.05 -15.64 11.28
N LYS A 231 10.46 -14.99 12.29
CA LYS A 231 11.05 -14.94 13.62
C LYS A 231 10.72 -16.21 14.38
N LEU A 232 11.75 -16.88 14.91
CA LEU A 232 11.65 -18.02 15.81
C LEU A 232 12.11 -17.60 17.21
N ILE A 233 11.43 -18.11 18.23
CA ILE A 233 11.78 -17.84 19.64
C ILE A 233 12.09 -19.19 20.30
N LYS A 234 13.29 -19.29 20.85
CA LYS A 234 13.77 -20.42 21.67
C LYS A 234 13.65 -20.05 23.14
N ASN A 235 12.95 -20.88 23.90
CA ASN A 235 12.88 -20.80 25.37
C ASN A 235 14.10 -21.46 26.02
#